data_a92dc0894a0b0f4421a75ef5b47da5cf
#
_entry.id   a92dc0894a0b0f4421a75ef5b47da5cf
#
_cell.length_a   1.000
_cell.length_b   1.000
_cell.length_c   1.000
_cell.angle_alpha   90.00
_cell.angle_beta   90.00
_cell.angle_gamma   90.00
#
_symmetry.space_group_name_H-M   'P 1'
#
loop_
_entity.id
_entity.type
_entity.pdbx_description
1 polymer ?
#
loop_
_entity_poly.entity_id
_entity_poly.type
_entity_poly.pdbx_seq_one_letter_code
_entity_poly.pdbx_strand_id
1 'polypeptide(L)'
;MNDAIYKSIKTLPPLDDTVVKIQQICRDENTAIGELVDVIKKDPMLTANILHSANSPLYGFSREITEINQAVNLFGMATIRGFALYGAIKQNFKINLDPYSLNSEQFLDIVSTQNALAFDWCKKLGGEFLNVISPASFLMEVGKIIIAKELIESGKADEFKKAFDEIKSLKELSELEISLVGVD
;
A
#
# COMPACT_ATOMS: atom_id res chain seq x y z
N MET A 1 -8.61 10.83 19.45
CA MET A 1 -8.15 10.95 18.05
C MET A 1 -8.24 12.41 17.71
N ASN A 2 -7.18 13.00 17.15
CA ASN A 2 -7.13 14.42 16.81
C ASN A 2 -8.18 14.72 15.71
N ASP A 3 -9.01 15.75 15.90
CA ASP A 3 -10.08 16.12 14.95
C ASP A 3 -9.53 16.48 13.56
N ALA A 4 -8.30 17.01 13.48
CA ALA A 4 -7.63 17.33 12.23
C ALA A 4 -7.28 16.07 11.44
N ILE A 5 -6.72 15.05 12.07
CA ILE A 5 -6.44 13.74 11.46
C ILE A 5 -7.73 13.07 10.98
N TYR A 6 -8.80 13.11 11.80
CA TYR A 6 -10.09 12.56 11.37
C TYR A 6 -10.66 13.27 10.14
N LYS A 7 -10.50 14.60 10.07
CA LYS A 7 -10.88 15.38 8.89
C LYS A 7 -10.00 15.02 7.68
N SER A 8 -8.69 14.87 7.87
CA SER A 8 -7.76 14.47 6.81
C SER A 8 -8.11 13.09 6.25
N ILE A 9 -8.47 12.11 7.10
CA ILE A 9 -8.96 10.80 6.66
C ILE A 9 -10.23 10.92 5.81
N LYS A 10 -11.18 11.76 6.22
CA LYS A 10 -12.44 11.96 5.46
C LYS A 10 -12.25 12.65 4.11
N THR A 11 -11.14 13.35 3.93
CA THR A 11 -10.81 14.02 2.66
C THR A 11 -9.94 13.18 1.73
N LEU A 12 -9.63 11.94 2.11
CA LEU A 12 -8.95 11.01 1.21
C LEU A 12 -9.83 10.74 -0.04
N PRO A 13 -9.20 10.67 -1.22
CA PRO A 13 -9.94 10.34 -2.43
C PRO A 13 -10.57 8.94 -2.29
N PRO A 14 -11.81 8.75 -2.78
CA PRO A 14 -12.43 7.44 -2.77
C PRO A 14 -11.65 6.47 -3.66
N LEU A 15 -11.72 5.19 -3.34
CA LEU A 15 -11.22 4.15 -4.22
C LEU A 15 -12.15 4.04 -5.45
N ASP A 16 -11.55 3.74 -6.60
CA ASP A 16 -12.30 3.48 -7.82
C ASP A 16 -13.24 2.27 -7.64
N ASP A 17 -14.41 2.30 -8.29
CA ASP A 17 -15.44 1.26 -8.19
C ASP A 17 -14.88 -0.14 -8.49
N THR A 18 -13.96 -0.26 -9.45
CA THR A 18 -13.29 -1.52 -9.79
C THR A 18 -12.48 -2.05 -8.61
N VAL A 19 -11.72 -1.18 -7.92
CA VAL A 19 -10.92 -1.56 -6.75
C VAL A 19 -11.82 -1.96 -5.59
N VAL A 20 -12.93 -1.22 -5.37
CA VAL A 20 -13.94 -1.57 -4.35
C VAL A 20 -14.54 -2.95 -4.64
N LYS A 21 -14.89 -3.22 -5.90
CA LYS A 21 -15.43 -4.52 -6.33
C LYS A 21 -14.43 -5.66 -6.11
N ILE A 22 -13.15 -5.45 -6.42
CA ILE A 22 -12.08 -6.42 -6.13
C ILE A 22 -11.99 -6.72 -4.63
N GLN A 23 -12.10 -5.69 -3.77
CA GLN A 23 -12.11 -5.89 -2.31
C GLN A 23 -13.28 -6.77 -1.87
N GLN A 24 -14.46 -6.62 -2.47
CA GLN A 24 -15.64 -7.41 -2.14
C GLN A 24 -15.49 -8.87 -2.61
N ILE A 25 -15.07 -9.07 -3.86
CA ILE A 25 -14.82 -10.39 -4.46
C ILE A 25 -13.83 -11.18 -3.61
N CYS A 26 -12.70 -10.58 -3.25
CA CYS A 26 -11.65 -11.26 -2.50
C CYS A 26 -11.98 -11.52 -1.01
N ARG A 27 -13.12 -11.03 -0.50
CA ARG A 27 -13.62 -11.35 0.86
C ARG A 27 -14.45 -12.62 0.89
N ASP A 28 -15.04 -13.01 -0.23
CA ASP A 28 -15.83 -14.22 -0.31
C ASP A 28 -14.93 -15.40 -0.71
N GLU A 29 -14.75 -16.34 0.20
CA GLU A 29 -13.91 -17.52 0.00
C GLU A 29 -14.43 -18.46 -1.09
N ASN A 30 -15.70 -18.33 -1.47
CA ASN A 30 -16.32 -19.14 -2.53
C ASN A 30 -16.17 -18.52 -3.93
N THR A 31 -15.62 -17.33 -4.03
CA THR A 31 -15.49 -16.64 -5.32
C THR A 31 -14.48 -17.35 -6.23
N ALA A 32 -14.89 -17.61 -7.47
CA ALA A 32 -14.02 -18.21 -8.47
C ALA A 32 -12.96 -17.19 -8.94
N ILE A 33 -11.73 -17.69 -9.17
CA ILE A 33 -10.61 -16.87 -9.71
C ILE A 33 -11.03 -16.15 -11.00
N GLY A 34 -11.83 -16.80 -11.86
CA GLY A 34 -12.31 -16.23 -13.12
C GLY A 34 -13.09 -14.92 -12.93
N GLU A 35 -13.91 -14.83 -11.87
CA GLU A 35 -14.69 -13.61 -11.59
C GLU A 35 -13.78 -12.40 -11.26
N LEU A 36 -12.73 -12.63 -10.46
CA LEU A 36 -11.72 -11.61 -10.17
C LEU A 36 -11.01 -11.15 -11.44
N VAL A 37 -10.59 -12.12 -12.27
CA VAL A 37 -9.90 -11.85 -13.54
C VAL A 37 -10.77 -11.05 -14.49
N ASP A 38 -12.04 -11.39 -14.62
CA ASP A 38 -12.99 -10.69 -15.51
C ASP A 38 -13.24 -9.24 -15.07
N VAL A 39 -13.24 -8.99 -13.76
CA VAL A 39 -13.35 -7.62 -13.23
C VAL A 39 -12.09 -6.82 -13.54
N ILE A 40 -10.90 -7.38 -13.30
CA ILE A 40 -9.63 -6.70 -13.55
C ILE A 40 -9.45 -6.38 -15.04
N LYS A 41 -9.75 -7.32 -15.93
CA LYS A 41 -9.60 -7.16 -17.39
C LYS A 41 -10.47 -6.06 -17.99
N LYS A 42 -11.54 -5.66 -17.32
CA LYS A 42 -12.40 -4.54 -17.76
C LYS A 42 -11.75 -3.16 -17.55
N ASP A 43 -10.71 -3.10 -16.74
CA ASP A 43 -9.96 -1.88 -16.45
C ASP A 43 -8.52 -2.02 -16.98
N PRO A 44 -8.20 -1.43 -18.17
CA PRO A 44 -6.87 -1.55 -18.77
C PRO A 44 -5.77 -0.95 -17.91
N MET A 45 -6.03 0.15 -17.20
CA MET A 45 -5.04 0.81 -16.34
C MET A 45 -4.72 -0.06 -15.13
N LEU A 46 -5.75 -0.60 -14.48
CA LEU A 46 -5.58 -1.52 -13.36
C LEU A 46 -4.87 -2.80 -13.79
N THR A 47 -5.23 -3.36 -14.95
CA THR A 47 -4.55 -4.51 -15.56
C THR A 47 -3.04 -4.23 -15.72
N ALA A 48 -2.68 -3.09 -16.32
CA ALA A 48 -1.30 -2.71 -16.51
C ALA A 48 -0.56 -2.53 -15.17
N ASN A 49 -1.17 -1.91 -14.18
CA ASN A 49 -0.58 -1.70 -12.86
C ASN A 49 -0.34 -3.02 -12.11
N ILE A 50 -1.29 -3.95 -12.17
CA ILE A 50 -1.15 -5.27 -11.56
C ILE A 50 -0.02 -6.07 -12.24
N LEU A 51 0.01 -6.10 -13.57
CA LEU A 51 1.08 -6.78 -14.31
C LEU A 51 2.45 -6.15 -14.06
N HIS A 52 2.53 -4.82 -14.00
CA HIS A 52 3.76 -4.12 -13.64
C HIS A 52 4.26 -4.51 -12.24
N SER A 53 3.36 -4.52 -11.26
CA SER A 53 3.69 -4.93 -9.88
C SER A 53 4.13 -6.39 -9.82
N ALA A 54 3.43 -7.29 -10.52
CA ALA A 54 3.74 -8.71 -10.57
C ALA A 54 5.08 -9.02 -11.25
N ASN A 55 5.53 -8.19 -12.19
CA ASN A 55 6.81 -8.29 -12.87
C ASN A 55 7.96 -7.56 -12.15
N SER A 56 7.72 -7.04 -10.96
CA SER A 56 8.80 -6.44 -10.19
C SER A 56 9.92 -7.45 -9.91
N PRO A 57 11.19 -7.08 -10.13
CA PRO A 57 12.34 -7.93 -9.84
C PRO A 57 12.39 -8.43 -8.39
N LEU A 58 11.72 -7.73 -7.47
CA LEU A 58 11.63 -8.10 -6.05
C LEU A 58 11.00 -9.47 -5.81
N TYR A 59 10.16 -9.97 -6.73
CA TYR A 59 9.52 -11.29 -6.61
C TYR A 59 10.33 -12.44 -7.23
N GLY A 60 11.42 -12.13 -7.94
CA GLY A 60 12.39 -13.13 -8.43
C GLY A 60 11.87 -14.09 -9.50
N PHE A 61 10.80 -13.74 -10.23
CA PHE A 61 10.33 -14.58 -11.33
C PHE A 61 11.23 -14.43 -12.55
N SER A 62 11.63 -15.58 -13.12
CA SER A 62 12.52 -15.63 -14.29
C SER A 62 11.81 -15.44 -15.63
N ARG A 63 10.48 -15.48 -15.64
CA ARG A 63 9.65 -15.30 -16.83
C ARG A 63 8.68 -14.16 -16.62
N GLU A 64 8.49 -13.37 -17.66
CA GLU A 64 7.51 -12.27 -17.66
C GLU A 64 6.07 -12.81 -17.51
N ILE A 65 5.30 -12.13 -16.65
CA ILE A 65 3.88 -12.38 -16.43
C ILE A 65 3.11 -11.46 -17.35
N THR A 66 2.45 -12.03 -18.36
CA THR A 66 1.76 -11.26 -19.41
C THR A 66 0.24 -11.27 -19.28
N GLU A 67 -0.30 -12.12 -18.39
CA GLU A 67 -1.73 -12.27 -18.22
C GLU A 67 -2.16 -12.24 -16.76
N ILE A 68 -3.34 -11.66 -16.50
CA ILE A 68 -3.90 -11.58 -15.14
C ILE A 68 -4.18 -12.98 -14.55
N ASN A 69 -4.63 -13.93 -15.34
CA ASN A 69 -4.80 -15.33 -14.89
C ASN A 69 -3.49 -15.90 -14.34
N GLN A 70 -2.39 -15.64 -15.03
CA GLN A 70 -1.06 -16.10 -14.60
C GLN A 70 -0.65 -15.39 -13.30
N ALA A 71 -0.86 -14.08 -13.19
CA ALA A 71 -0.60 -13.34 -11.98
C ALA A 71 -1.41 -13.88 -10.78
N VAL A 72 -2.72 -14.09 -10.95
CA VAL A 72 -3.58 -14.63 -9.88
C VAL A 72 -3.14 -16.04 -9.45
N ASN A 73 -2.74 -16.89 -10.38
CA ASN A 73 -2.27 -18.24 -10.05
C ASN A 73 -0.92 -18.24 -9.29
N LEU A 74 -0.04 -17.29 -9.57
CA LEU A 74 1.28 -17.19 -8.94
C LEU A 74 1.24 -16.52 -7.56
N PHE A 75 0.45 -15.47 -7.43
CA PHE A 75 0.41 -14.62 -6.25
C PHE A 75 -0.79 -14.88 -5.33
N GLY A 76 -1.85 -15.50 -5.85
CA GLY A 76 -3.12 -15.66 -5.15
C GLY A 76 -3.97 -14.38 -5.17
N MET A 77 -5.28 -14.55 -4.93
CA MET A 77 -6.26 -13.45 -4.96
C MET A 77 -5.95 -12.33 -3.96
N ALA A 78 -5.45 -12.68 -2.78
CA ALA A 78 -5.13 -11.70 -1.74
C ALA A 78 -4.00 -10.75 -2.14
N THR A 79 -2.93 -11.26 -2.75
CA THR A 79 -1.82 -10.42 -3.22
C THR A 79 -2.26 -9.55 -4.39
N ILE A 80 -3.07 -10.09 -5.31
CA ILE A 80 -3.66 -9.31 -6.42
C ILE A 80 -4.55 -8.19 -5.89
N ARG A 81 -5.33 -8.44 -4.84
CA ARG A 81 -6.08 -7.40 -4.11
C ARG A 81 -5.15 -6.30 -3.57
N GLY A 82 -4.01 -6.70 -3.01
CA GLY A 82 -2.97 -5.78 -2.55
C GLY A 82 -2.39 -4.93 -3.69
N PHE A 83 -2.07 -5.53 -4.84
CA PHE A 83 -1.61 -4.79 -6.02
C PHE A 83 -2.65 -3.78 -6.52
N ALA A 84 -3.93 -4.13 -6.50
CA ALA A 84 -5.01 -3.21 -6.87
C ALA A 84 -5.09 -2.01 -5.91
N LEU A 85 -4.98 -2.24 -4.60
CA LEU A 85 -4.93 -1.17 -3.59
C LEU A 85 -3.70 -0.28 -3.76
N TYR A 86 -2.53 -0.88 -3.95
CA TYR A 86 -1.28 -0.15 -4.19
C TYR A 86 -1.38 0.74 -5.43
N GLY A 87 -1.92 0.22 -6.53
CA GLY A 87 -2.16 0.99 -7.75
C GLY A 87 -3.10 2.17 -7.51
N ALA A 88 -4.17 1.99 -6.75
CA ALA A 88 -5.11 3.05 -6.40
C ALA A 88 -4.44 4.15 -5.54
N ILE A 89 -3.61 3.77 -4.56
CA ILE A 89 -2.85 4.72 -3.74
C ILE A 89 -1.90 5.53 -4.63
N LYS A 90 -1.15 4.86 -5.49
CA LYS A 90 -0.20 5.51 -6.42
C LYS A 90 -0.88 6.53 -7.33
N GLN A 91 -2.09 6.24 -7.81
CA GLN A 91 -2.81 7.11 -8.74
C GLN A 91 -3.57 8.24 -8.06
N ASN A 92 -4.24 7.96 -6.96
CA ASN A 92 -5.23 8.86 -6.38
C ASN A 92 -4.68 9.73 -5.25
N PHE A 93 -3.58 9.31 -4.62
CA PHE A 93 -3.00 10.05 -3.51
C PHE A 93 -1.89 10.99 -3.97
N LYS A 94 -2.01 12.27 -3.60
CA LYS A 94 -0.90 13.21 -3.68
C LYS A 94 0.07 12.90 -2.55
N ILE A 95 1.03 12.02 -2.82
CA ILE A 95 2.02 11.59 -1.84
C ILE A 95 3.07 12.71 -1.71
N ASN A 96 3.05 13.43 -0.60
CA ASN A 96 4.09 14.35 -0.20
C ASN A 96 4.60 13.95 1.19
N LEU A 97 5.78 13.35 1.24
CA LEU A 97 6.43 12.85 2.44
C LEU A 97 7.71 13.62 2.77
N ASP A 98 7.79 14.89 2.35
CA ASP A 98 8.93 15.76 2.66
C ASP A 98 9.26 15.83 4.16
N PRO A 99 8.28 15.85 5.11
CA PRO A 99 8.57 15.75 6.54
C PRO A 99 9.41 14.52 6.94
N TYR A 100 9.21 13.38 6.25
CA TYR A 100 9.97 12.13 6.46
C TYR A 100 11.24 12.06 5.58
N SER A 101 11.65 13.14 4.94
CA SER A 101 12.79 13.16 4.01
C SER A 101 12.68 12.14 2.86
N LEU A 102 11.45 11.81 2.46
CA LEU A 102 11.14 10.85 1.39
C LEU A 102 10.42 11.52 0.22
N ASN A 103 10.78 11.13 -0.99
CA ASN A 103 9.95 11.42 -2.16
C ASN A 103 8.95 10.28 -2.43
N SER A 104 7.99 10.52 -3.35
CA SER A 104 6.94 9.55 -3.67
C SER A 104 7.49 8.23 -4.22
N GLU A 105 8.56 8.26 -5.01
CA GLU A 105 9.18 7.08 -5.60
C GLU A 105 9.82 6.20 -4.52
N GLN A 106 10.62 6.79 -3.64
CA GLN A 106 11.22 6.10 -2.50
C GLN A 106 10.17 5.45 -1.59
N PHE A 107 9.07 6.16 -1.33
CA PHE A 107 7.98 5.61 -0.54
C PHE A 107 7.35 4.39 -1.20
N LEU A 108 7.06 4.47 -2.51
CA LEU A 108 6.47 3.37 -3.25
C LEU A 108 7.42 2.17 -3.34
N ASP A 109 8.73 2.40 -3.42
CA ASP A 109 9.75 1.35 -3.38
C ASP A 109 9.81 0.65 -2.02
N ILE A 110 9.71 1.41 -0.92
CA ILE A 110 9.62 0.85 0.44
C ILE A 110 8.40 -0.06 0.55
N VAL A 111 7.22 0.41 0.16
CA VAL A 111 5.97 -0.35 0.21
C VAL A 111 6.05 -1.63 -0.63
N SER A 112 6.61 -1.54 -1.83
CA SER A 112 6.80 -2.70 -2.72
C SER A 112 7.77 -3.72 -2.12
N THR A 113 8.88 -3.25 -1.52
CA THR A 113 9.88 -4.09 -0.87
C THR A 113 9.28 -4.80 0.35
N GLN A 114 8.52 -4.11 1.18
CA GLN A 114 7.82 -4.69 2.33
C GLN A 114 6.87 -5.82 1.89
N ASN A 115 6.10 -5.59 0.81
CA ASN A 115 5.21 -6.65 0.31
C ASN A 115 5.99 -7.84 -0.26
N ALA A 116 7.05 -7.62 -1.02
CA ALA A 116 7.86 -8.69 -1.57
C ALA A 116 8.51 -9.56 -0.48
N LEU A 117 9.04 -8.93 0.58
CA LEU A 117 9.58 -9.63 1.76
C LEU A 117 8.49 -10.43 2.48
N ALA A 118 7.33 -9.81 2.70
CA ALA A 118 6.19 -10.48 3.34
C ALA A 118 5.71 -11.67 2.51
N PHE A 119 5.62 -11.52 1.19
CA PHE A 119 5.22 -12.57 0.26
C PHE A 119 6.21 -13.76 0.30
N ASP A 120 7.51 -13.50 0.16
CA ASP A 120 8.55 -14.55 0.18
C ASP A 120 8.58 -15.28 1.53
N TRP A 121 8.48 -14.54 2.62
CA TRP A 121 8.47 -15.10 3.96
C TRP A 121 7.23 -15.97 4.22
N CYS A 122 6.03 -15.45 3.94
CA CYS A 122 4.80 -16.21 4.12
C CYS A 122 4.77 -17.46 3.23
N LYS A 123 5.29 -17.38 2.00
CA LYS A 123 5.40 -18.52 1.10
C LYS A 123 6.28 -19.63 1.70
N LYS A 124 7.41 -19.27 2.30
CA LYS A 124 8.30 -20.21 2.99
C LYS A 124 7.67 -20.85 4.24
N LEU A 125 6.74 -20.15 4.88
CA LEU A 125 5.98 -20.65 6.04
C LEU A 125 4.70 -21.42 5.67
N GLY A 126 4.51 -21.77 4.40
CA GLY A 126 3.36 -22.55 3.93
C GLY A 126 2.20 -21.73 3.35
N GLY A 127 2.31 -20.41 3.29
CA GLY A 127 1.37 -19.53 2.61
C GLY A 127 0.06 -19.23 3.35
N GLU A 128 -0.17 -19.81 4.52
CA GLU A 128 -1.42 -19.71 5.29
C GLU A 128 -1.81 -18.26 5.60
N PHE A 129 -0.83 -17.39 5.90
CA PHE A 129 -1.06 -16.00 6.28
C PHE A 129 -1.05 -15.02 5.12
N LEU A 130 -0.79 -15.47 3.88
CA LEU A 130 -0.72 -14.59 2.70
C LEU A 130 -2.00 -13.78 2.50
N ASN A 131 -3.16 -14.36 2.79
CA ASN A 131 -4.46 -13.70 2.65
C ASN A 131 -4.62 -12.44 3.50
N VAL A 132 -3.90 -12.34 4.59
CA VAL A 132 -3.93 -11.19 5.52
C VAL A 132 -2.70 -10.33 5.35
N ILE A 133 -1.51 -10.93 5.36
CA ILE A 133 -0.25 -10.20 5.43
C ILE A 133 0.06 -9.48 4.12
N SER A 134 -0.22 -10.09 2.96
CA SER A 134 0.11 -9.46 1.68
C SER A 134 -0.65 -8.14 1.46
N PRO A 135 -1.98 -8.06 1.55
CA PRO A 135 -2.65 -6.76 1.44
C PRO A 135 -2.30 -5.80 2.59
N ALA A 136 -2.07 -6.30 3.81
CA ALA A 136 -1.70 -5.46 4.94
C ALA A 136 -0.34 -4.78 4.75
N SER A 137 0.66 -5.48 4.19
CA SER A 137 2.00 -4.94 3.95
C SER A 137 2.01 -3.76 2.96
N PHE A 138 1.04 -3.67 2.05
CA PHE A 138 0.86 -2.49 1.19
C PHE A 138 0.29 -1.28 1.95
N LEU A 139 -0.39 -1.51 3.06
CA LEU A 139 -1.09 -0.46 3.81
C LEU A 139 -0.33 0.00 5.06
N MET A 140 0.74 -0.68 5.45
CA MET A 140 1.47 -0.40 6.69
C MET A 140 1.92 1.06 6.81
N GLU A 141 2.36 1.66 5.71
CA GLU A 141 2.93 3.01 5.69
C GLU A 141 1.92 4.09 5.27
N VAL A 142 0.68 3.73 4.96
CA VAL A 142 -0.34 4.70 4.47
C VAL A 142 -0.63 5.80 5.49
N GLY A 143 -0.53 5.49 6.79
CA GLY A 143 -0.67 6.46 7.85
C GLY A 143 0.29 7.64 7.74
N LYS A 144 1.52 7.41 7.27
CA LYS A 144 2.52 8.47 7.06
C LYS A 144 2.09 9.54 6.05
N ILE A 145 1.29 9.17 5.03
CA ILE A 145 0.75 10.14 4.06
C ILE A 145 -0.17 11.13 4.77
N ILE A 146 -1.00 10.64 5.70
CA ILE A 146 -1.96 11.44 6.44
C ILE A 146 -1.23 12.34 7.46
N ILE A 147 -0.28 11.78 8.19
CA ILE A 147 0.54 12.50 9.18
C ILE A 147 1.36 13.59 8.48
N ALA A 148 2.02 13.28 7.36
CA ALA A 148 2.79 14.25 6.59
C ALA A 148 1.92 15.42 6.09
N LYS A 149 0.71 15.10 5.59
CA LYS A 149 -0.26 16.13 5.18
C LYS A 149 -0.60 17.06 6.34
N GLU A 150 -0.91 16.52 7.51
CA GLU A 150 -1.25 17.29 8.69
C GLU A 150 -0.07 18.15 9.18
N LEU A 151 1.15 17.59 9.18
CA LEU A 151 2.37 18.34 9.52
C LEU A 151 2.59 19.54 8.59
N ILE A 152 2.34 19.37 7.29
CA ILE A 152 2.46 20.44 6.29
C ILE A 152 1.36 21.49 6.50
N GLU A 153 0.11 21.08 6.65
CA GLU A 153 -1.05 21.97 6.81
C GLU A 153 -1.00 22.75 8.14
N SER A 154 -0.45 22.14 9.20
CA SER A 154 -0.26 22.82 10.51
C SER A 154 1.02 23.64 10.61
N GLY A 155 1.88 23.64 9.57
CA GLY A 155 3.16 24.38 9.58
C GLY A 155 4.26 23.76 10.45
N LYS A 156 4.12 22.48 10.83
CA LYS A 156 5.07 21.75 11.69
C LYS A 156 6.05 20.87 10.91
N ALA A 157 6.01 20.90 9.59
CA ALA A 157 6.83 20.04 8.73
C ALA A 157 8.33 20.21 8.97
N ASP A 158 8.82 21.46 9.09
CA ASP A 158 10.25 21.74 9.31
C ASP A 158 10.72 21.33 10.71
N GLU A 159 9.86 21.51 11.73
CA GLU A 159 10.14 21.05 13.09
C GLU A 159 10.25 19.53 13.15
N PHE A 160 9.27 18.84 12.57
CA PHE A 160 9.27 17.39 12.48
C PHE A 160 10.52 16.87 11.74
N LYS A 161 10.83 17.41 10.56
CA LYS A 161 11.95 16.99 9.72
C LYS A 161 13.29 17.09 10.45
N LYS A 162 13.52 18.18 11.18
CA LYS A 162 14.75 18.35 11.99
C LYS A 162 14.87 17.30 13.09
N ALA A 163 13.76 17.01 13.79
CA ALA A 163 13.75 16.01 14.83
C ALA A 163 13.84 14.57 14.23
N PHE A 164 13.24 14.34 13.07
CA PHE A 164 13.26 13.05 12.38
C PHE A 164 14.67 12.59 12.02
N ASP A 165 15.56 13.51 11.62
CA ASP A 165 16.95 13.18 11.28
C ASP A 165 17.76 12.62 12.48
N GLU A 166 17.30 12.84 13.72
CA GLU A 166 17.91 12.34 14.94
C GLU A 166 17.30 11.02 15.45
N ILE A 167 16.17 10.58 14.89
CA ILE A 167 15.43 9.36 15.26
C ILE A 167 16.24 8.10 15.02
N LYS A 168 16.28 7.21 16.01
CA LYS A 168 17.03 5.94 15.95
C LYS A 168 16.14 4.71 16.12
N SER A 169 14.88 4.88 16.44
CA SER A 169 13.94 3.79 16.67
C SER A 169 12.51 4.13 16.27
N LEU A 170 11.71 3.11 15.96
CA LEU A 170 10.27 3.28 15.68
C LEU A 170 9.53 3.85 16.89
N LYS A 171 9.97 3.57 18.11
CA LYS A 171 9.37 4.12 19.32
C LYS A 171 9.58 5.64 19.41
N GLU A 172 10.79 6.11 19.13
CA GLU A 172 11.09 7.56 19.10
C GLU A 172 10.29 8.26 17.99
N LEU A 173 10.11 7.59 16.83
CA LEU A 173 9.28 8.11 15.74
C LEU A 173 7.83 8.27 16.19
N SER A 174 7.23 7.22 16.79
CA SER A 174 5.87 7.25 17.30
C SER A 174 5.69 8.36 18.36
N GLU A 175 6.64 8.50 19.29
CA GLU A 175 6.63 9.58 20.30
C GLU A 175 6.67 10.98 19.65
N LEU A 176 7.46 11.17 18.59
CA LEU A 176 7.52 12.42 17.84
C LEU A 176 6.19 12.70 17.11
N GLU A 177 5.62 11.73 16.42
CA GLU A 177 4.33 11.84 15.72
C GLU A 177 3.21 12.19 16.69
N ILE A 178 3.13 11.50 17.84
CA ILE A 178 2.16 11.78 18.90
C ILE A 178 2.32 13.20 19.43
N SER A 179 3.56 13.66 19.67
CA SER A 179 3.82 14.98 20.25
C SER A 179 3.39 16.12 19.35
N LEU A 180 3.53 15.98 18.03
CA LEU A 180 3.26 17.04 17.06
C LEU A 180 1.85 16.99 16.46
N VAL A 181 1.30 15.78 16.22
CA VAL A 181 -0.01 15.60 15.59
C VAL A 181 -1.03 14.86 16.46
N GLY A 182 -0.59 14.26 17.57
CA GLY A 182 -1.46 13.59 18.56
C GLY A 182 -1.90 12.17 18.13
N VAL A 183 -1.25 11.58 17.12
CA VAL A 183 -1.44 10.20 16.63
C VAL A 183 -0.13 9.64 16.08
N ASP A 184 -0.04 8.33 16.05
CA ASP A 184 1.03 7.53 15.45
C ASP A 184 0.48 6.49 14.46
#